data_b91b0f85e00b326d8281c4a8684cb6bf
#
_entry.id   b91b0f85e00b326d8281c4a8684cb6bf
#
_cell.length_a   1.000
_cell.length_b   1.000
_cell.length_c   1.000
_cell.angle_alpha   90.00
_cell.angle_beta   90.00
_cell.angle_gamma   90.00
#
_symmetry.space_group_name_H-M   'P 1'
#
loop_
_entity.id
_entity.type
_entity.pdbx_description
1 polymer ?
#
loop_
_entity_poly.entity_id
_entity_poly.type
_entity_poly.pdbx_seq_one_letter_code
_entity_poly.pdbx_strand_id
1 'polypeptide(L)'
;MKTLSIYIGILGMLLLAVLPVKAESEAEFHKLSKTYTLRADGSQELRVQKELTLFTHAAMNGLYGETFIVYDPEFQELTIHESYTRQKDGTVIKTPSNALVEVLPSSAANAPAYNHLKEMVVVHTGLELGATIYLDYSIVSKAGYLPELDVCCPVKELSPVKEFIFRLNVPAGKSVRYELLNASAKPVIAQGNGMKSFIWTLKDVAPRPYAYPSGRGNLGLVQAVASGMMPVFVASTWPGYTEAVKYLQKQFAVGNTSVVEGKVAELTQG
;
A
#
# COMPACT_ATOMS: atom_id res chain seq x y z
N MET A 1 -39.35 -16.27 47.64
CA MET A 1 -37.99 -16.77 47.36
C MET A 1 -37.82 -17.42 45.99
N LYS A 2 -38.77 -18.21 45.47
CA LYS A 2 -38.64 -18.88 44.14
C LYS A 2 -38.60 -17.90 42.95
N THR A 3 -39.35 -16.81 42.98
CA THR A 3 -39.34 -15.80 41.89
C THR A 3 -38.04 -15.02 41.79
N LEU A 4 -37.39 -14.70 42.90
CA LEU A 4 -36.13 -13.98 42.93
C LEU A 4 -34.96 -14.80 42.30
N SER A 5 -34.95 -16.12 42.54
CA SER A 5 -33.98 -17.03 41.97
C SER A 5 -34.08 -17.16 40.44
N ILE A 6 -35.30 -17.04 39.87
CA ILE A 6 -35.54 -17.07 38.43
C ILE A 6 -34.96 -15.80 37.75
N TYR A 7 -35.17 -14.63 38.37
CA TYR A 7 -34.64 -13.37 37.82
C TYR A 7 -33.10 -13.30 37.86
N ILE A 8 -32.48 -13.84 38.93
CA ILE A 8 -31.01 -13.92 39.02
C ILE A 8 -30.46 -14.89 37.95
N GLY A 9 -31.14 -16.02 37.70
CA GLY A 9 -30.75 -16.96 36.63
C GLY A 9 -30.85 -16.36 35.23
N ILE A 10 -31.91 -15.60 34.92
CA ILE A 10 -32.11 -14.93 33.64
C ILE A 10 -31.08 -13.79 33.46
N LEU A 11 -30.79 -13.02 34.51
CA LEU A 11 -29.77 -11.96 34.46
C LEU A 11 -28.39 -12.53 34.28
N GLY A 12 -28.04 -13.66 34.90
CA GLY A 12 -26.78 -14.36 34.68
C GLY A 12 -26.61 -14.92 33.26
N MET A 13 -27.73 -15.41 32.67
CA MET A 13 -27.73 -15.90 31.28
C MET A 13 -27.60 -14.76 30.24
N LEU A 14 -28.20 -13.59 30.55
CA LEU A 14 -28.02 -12.39 29.70
C LEU A 14 -26.59 -11.83 29.77
N LEU A 15 -25.91 -11.89 30.90
CA LEU A 15 -24.54 -11.44 31.05
C LEU A 15 -23.55 -12.35 30.32
N LEU A 16 -23.83 -13.65 30.21
CA LEU A 16 -23.00 -14.59 29.42
C LEU A 16 -23.13 -14.40 27.91
N ALA A 17 -24.23 -13.82 27.45
CA ALA A 17 -24.46 -13.57 26.01
C ALA A 17 -23.74 -12.35 25.46
N VAL A 18 -23.04 -11.57 26.29
CA VAL A 18 -22.32 -10.34 25.90
C VAL A 18 -20.79 -10.52 25.89
N LEU A 19 -20.31 -11.76 25.91
CA LEU A 19 -18.88 -11.96 25.64
C LEU A 19 -18.62 -11.54 24.18
N PRO A 20 -17.75 -10.55 23.93
CA PRO A 20 -17.41 -10.20 22.57
C PRO A 20 -16.80 -11.44 21.90
N VAL A 21 -17.53 -12.04 20.97
CA VAL A 21 -16.95 -13.04 20.07
C VAL A 21 -15.91 -12.27 19.26
N LYS A 22 -14.66 -12.39 19.64
CA LYS A 22 -13.57 -11.88 18.84
C LYS A 22 -13.57 -12.71 17.57
N ALA A 23 -14.07 -12.15 16.48
CA ALA A 23 -13.96 -12.79 15.18
C ALA A 23 -12.50 -13.10 14.94
N GLU A 24 -12.17 -14.36 14.69
CA GLU A 24 -10.82 -14.74 14.30
C GLU A 24 -10.50 -14.03 12.97
N SER A 25 -9.32 -13.43 12.91
CA SER A 25 -8.87 -12.78 11.68
C SER A 25 -8.56 -13.84 10.62
N GLU A 26 -8.84 -13.54 9.36
CA GLU A 26 -8.50 -14.38 8.22
C GLU A 26 -6.99 -14.65 8.12
N ALA A 27 -6.18 -13.66 8.48
CA ALA A 27 -4.73 -13.72 8.50
C ALA A 27 -4.16 -12.68 9.50
N GLU A 28 -2.85 -12.71 9.74
CA GLU A 28 -2.16 -11.71 10.56
C GLU A 28 -0.80 -11.39 9.96
N PHE A 29 -0.54 -10.12 9.71
CA PHE A 29 0.80 -9.65 9.38
C PHE A 29 1.65 -9.59 10.65
N HIS A 30 2.70 -10.40 10.72
CA HIS A 30 3.71 -10.26 11.76
C HIS A 30 4.51 -8.99 11.56
N LYS A 31 4.87 -8.73 10.29
CA LYS A 31 5.60 -7.54 9.89
C LYS A 31 5.15 -7.08 8.50
N LEU A 32 4.95 -5.77 8.38
CA LEU A 32 4.80 -5.09 7.10
C LEU A 32 5.68 -3.86 7.11
N SER A 33 6.67 -3.81 6.22
CA SER A 33 7.59 -2.68 6.09
C SER A 33 7.46 -2.07 4.71
N LYS A 34 7.36 -0.73 4.66
CA LYS A 34 7.41 0.06 3.43
C LYS A 34 8.50 1.11 3.57
N THR A 35 9.51 1.03 2.72
CA THR A 35 10.64 1.96 2.70
C THR A 35 10.62 2.75 1.41
N TYR A 36 10.53 4.06 1.51
CA TYR A 36 10.67 5.01 0.41
C TYR A 36 12.04 5.66 0.48
N THR A 37 12.77 5.65 -0.61
CA THR A 37 14.13 6.22 -0.70
C THR A 37 14.21 7.14 -1.91
N LEU A 38 14.53 8.41 -1.68
CA LEU A 38 15.05 9.30 -2.70
C LEU A 38 16.57 9.19 -2.70
N ARG A 39 17.17 8.78 -3.83
CA ARG A 39 18.62 8.68 -3.96
C ARG A 39 19.22 10.00 -4.42
N ALA A 40 20.54 10.14 -4.25
CA ALA A 40 21.26 11.36 -4.61
C ALA A 40 21.23 11.68 -6.12
N ASP A 41 21.09 10.66 -6.96
CA ASP A 41 20.95 10.80 -8.42
C ASP A 41 19.52 11.18 -8.86
N GLY A 42 18.58 11.30 -7.93
CA GLY A 42 17.17 11.59 -8.18
C GLY A 42 16.31 10.38 -8.49
N SER A 43 16.88 9.17 -8.54
CA SER A 43 16.07 7.94 -8.62
C SER A 43 15.34 7.69 -7.30
N GLN A 44 14.20 6.99 -7.37
CA GLN A 44 13.36 6.73 -6.21
C GLN A 44 13.10 5.24 -6.08
N GLU A 45 13.11 4.74 -4.86
CA GLU A 45 12.83 3.34 -4.58
C GLU A 45 11.70 3.20 -3.57
N LEU A 46 10.74 2.32 -3.88
CA LEU A 46 9.81 1.75 -2.92
C LEU A 46 10.23 0.29 -2.68
N ARG A 47 10.62 -0.06 -1.45
CA ARG A 47 10.80 -1.44 -1.02
C ARG A 47 9.71 -1.85 -0.05
N VAL A 48 9.13 -3.02 -0.30
CA VAL A 48 8.06 -3.59 0.52
C VAL A 48 8.49 -4.97 1.01
N GLN A 49 8.39 -5.18 2.32
CA GLN A 49 8.64 -6.46 2.95
C GLN A 49 7.42 -6.84 3.77
N LYS A 50 6.88 -8.03 3.56
CA LYS A 50 5.74 -8.55 4.33
C LYS A 50 6.01 -9.96 4.83
N GLU A 51 5.56 -10.23 6.04
CA GLU A 51 5.49 -11.54 6.67
C GLU A 51 4.08 -11.72 7.23
N LEU A 52 3.34 -12.71 6.71
CA LEU A 52 1.90 -12.86 6.90
C LEU A 52 1.55 -14.31 7.13
N THR A 53 0.91 -14.65 8.25
CA THR A 53 0.36 -15.99 8.52
C THR A 53 -1.11 -16.07 8.14
N LEU A 54 -1.49 -17.16 7.47
CA LEU A 54 -2.84 -17.43 6.95
C LEU A 54 -3.58 -18.38 7.89
N PHE A 55 -4.80 -18.02 8.30
CA PHE A 55 -5.58 -18.82 9.25
C PHE A 55 -6.78 -19.49 8.61
N THR A 56 -7.23 -19.03 7.43
CA THR A 56 -8.42 -19.54 6.77
C THR A 56 -8.21 -19.84 5.30
N HIS A 57 -9.09 -20.65 4.73
CA HIS A 57 -9.10 -20.89 3.28
C HIS A 57 -9.43 -19.63 2.47
N ALA A 58 -10.25 -18.71 3.03
CA ALA A 58 -10.53 -17.43 2.39
C ALA A 58 -9.27 -16.57 2.27
N ALA A 59 -8.41 -16.56 3.31
CA ALA A 59 -7.12 -15.89 3.25
C ALA A 59 -6.22 -16.46 2.14
N MET A 60 -6.19 -17.79 1.96
CA MET A 60 -5.35 -18.46 0.97
C MET A 60 -5.86 -18.22 -0.46
N ASN A 61 -7.17 -18.33 -0.69
CA ASN A 61 -7.73 -18.38 -2.04
C ASN A 61 -8.22 -17.03 -2.56
N GLY A 62 -8.55 -16.07 -1.69
CA GLY A 62 -9.20 -14.82 -2.12
C GLY A 62 -8.50 -13.54 -1.70
N LEU A 63 -7.68 -13.58 -0.63
CA LEU A 63 -7.11 -12.36 -0.07
C LEU A 63 -5.60 -12.23 -0.27
N TYR A 64 -4.86 -13.32 -0.04
CA TYR A 64 -3.40 -13.26 0.07
C TYR A 64 -2.67 -14.35 -0.69
N GLY A 65 -3.37 -15.26 -1.39
CA GLY A 65 -2.76 -16.31 -2.22
C GLY A 65 -1.94 -15.75 -3.37
N GLU A 66 -2.24 -14.51 -3.77
CA GLU A 66 -1.52 -13.78 -4.81
C GLU A 66 -1.15 -12.38 -4.32
N THR A 67 -0.08 -11.83 -4.89
CA THR A 67 0.30 -10.42 -4.69
C THR A 67 0.43 -9.76 -6.03
N PHE A 68 -0.29 -8.66 -6.21
CA PHE A 68 -0.34 -7.87 -7.43
C PHE A 68 0.53 -6.63 -7.29
N ILE A 69 1.50 -6.44 -8.19
CA ILE A 69 2.46 -5.33 -8.15
C ILE A 69 2.46 -4.64 -9.50
N VAL A 70 1.81 -3.47 -9.56
CA VAL A 70 1.75 -2.66 -10.79
C VAL A 70 2.99 -1.77 -10.88
N TYR A 71 3.59 -1.71 -12.06
CA TYR A 71 4.72 -0.85 -12.36
C TYR A 71 4.73 -0.46 -13.84
N ASP A 72 5.47 0.59 -14.16
CA ASP A 72 5.69 1.06 -15.52
C ASP A 72 7.10 0.65 -16.00
N PRO A 73 7.27 -0.37 -16.84
CA PRO A 73 8.58 -0.86 -17.25
C PRO A 73 9.39 0.16 -18.09
N GLU A 74 8.75 1.19 -18.65
CA GLU A 74 9.46 2.27 -19.34
C GLU A 74 10.29 3.11 -18.35
N PHE A 75 9.76 3.37 -17.17
CA PHE A 75 10.35 4.26 -16.17
C PHE A 75 10.74 3.58 -14.86
N GLN A 76 10.29 2.34 -14.65
CA GLN A 76 10.46 1.63 -13.39
C GLN A 76 11.04 0.23 -13.62
N GLU A 77 11.78 -0.25 -12.64
CA GLU A 77 12.29 -1.61 -12.56
C GLU A 77 11.73 -2.28 -11.30
N LEU A 78 11.08 -3.43 -11.49
CA LEU A 78 10.63 -4.28 -10.40
C LEU A 78 11.65 -5.37 -10.12
N THR A 79 12.04 -5.54 -8.87
CA THR A 79 12.88 -6.66 -8.41
C THR A 79 12.18 -7.40 -7.29
N ILE A 80 11.95 -8.71 -7.45
CA ILE A 80 11.57 -9.61 -6.36
C ILE A 80 12.86 -10.12 -5.72
N HIS A 81 13.17 -9.65 -4.50
CA HIS A 81 14.39 -10.03 -3.79
C HIS A 81 14.25 -11.41 -3.17
N GLU A 82 13.08 -11.67 -2.56
CA GLU A 82 12.79 -12.95 -1.94
C GLU A 82 11.26 -13.18 -1.88
N SER A 83 10.83 -14.41 -2.20
CA SER A 83 9.45 -14.86 -2.04
C SER A 83 9.42 -16.33 -1.67
N TYR A 84 8.78 -16.66 -0.56
CA TYR A 84 8.60 -18.04 -0.11
C TYR A 84 7.40 -18.18 0.82
N THR A 85 6.95 -19.41 0.99
CA THR A 85 6.00 -19.81 2.02
C THR A 85 6.71 -20.70 3.02
N ARG A 86 6.63 -20.40 4.30
CA ARG A 86 7.04 -21.27 5.40
C ARG A 86 5.80 -22.01 5.90
N GLN A 87 5.77 -23.31 5.72
CA GLN A 87 4.68 -24.18 6.18
C GLN A 87 4.67 -24.30 7.70
N LYS A 88 3.59 -24.84 8.25
CA LYS A 88 3.40 -24.98 9.70
C LYS A 88 4.47 -25.85 10.37
N ASP A 89 5.01 -26.83 9.65
CA ASP A 89 6.10 -27.70 10.10
C ASP A 89 7.48 -27.06 9.99
N GLY A 90 7.57 -25.82 9.44
CA GLY A 90 8.81 -25.09 9.22
C GLY A 90 9.43 -25.30 7.83
N THR A 91 8.86 -26.16 6.99
CA THR A 91 9.32 -26.37 5.61
C THR A 91 9.19 -25.07 4.81
N VAL A 92 10.27 -24.67 4.10
CA VAL A 92 10.30 -23.46 3.28
C VAL A 92 10.14 -23.82 1.82
N ILE A 93 9.10 -23.32 1.18
CA ILE A 93 8.80 -23.50 -0.25
C ILE A 93 9.04 -22.17 -0.94
N LYS A 94 10.13 -22.07 -1.72
CA LYS A 94 10.42 -20.87 -2.53
C LYS A 94 9.41 -20.74 -3.66
N THR A 95 8.98 -19.51 -3.93
CA THR A 95 8.15 -19.21 -5.09
C THR A 95 8.93 -19.53 -6.37
N PRO A 96 8.47 -20.47 -7.22
CA PRO A 96 9.18 -20.81 -8.43
C PRO A 96 9.00 -19.72 -9.50
N SER A 97 9.89 -19.66 -10.49
CA SER A 97 9.87 -18.62 -11.52
C SER A 97 8.58 -18.60 -12.35
N ASN A 98 7.97 -19.75 -12.58
CA ASN A 98 6.68 -19.83 -13.30
C ASN A 98 5.45 -19.37 -12.48
N ALA A 99 5.65 -19.07 -11.19
CA ALA A 99 4.64 -18.44 -10.33
C ALA A 99 4.79 -16.92 -10.25
N LEU A 100 5.70 -16.34 -11.05
CA LEU A 100 5.87 -14.91 -11.28
C LEU A 100 5.38 -14.61 -12.70
N VAL A 101 4.17 -14.03 -12.80
CA VAL A 101 3.48 -13.85 -14.09
C VAL A 101 3.22 -12.37 -14.33
N GLU A 102 3.70 -11.84 -15.47
CA GLU A 102 3.37 -10.48 -15.87
C GLU A 102 2.11 -10.45 -16.72
N VAL A 103 1.19 -9.58 -16.36
CA VAL A 103 -0.07 -9.34 -17.07
C VAL A 103 -0.33 -7.84 -17.25
N LEU A 104 -1.32 -7.50 -18.06
CA LEU A 104 -1.88 -6.15 -18.07
C LEU A 104 -2.72 -5.94 -16.80
N PRO A 105 -2.54 -4.84 -16.05
CA PRO A 105 -3.40 -4.54 -14.91
C PRO A 105 -4.88 -4.52 -15.31
N SER A 106 -5.73 -5.14 -14.50
CA SER A 106 -7.18 -5.17 -14.78
C SER A 106 -7.80 -3.77 -14.88
N SER A 107 -7.25 -2.80 -14.17
CA SER A 107 -7.63 -1.38 -14.24
C SER A 107 -7.31 -0.73 -15.59
N ALA A 108 -6.36 -1.28 -16.35
CA ALA A 108 -5.95 -0.80 -17.68
C ALA A 108 -6.69 -1.50 -18.83
N ALA A 109 -7.45 -2.58 -18.57
CA ALA A 109 -8.07 -3.43 -19.60
C ALA A 109 -8.96 -2.66 -20.62
N ASN A 110 -9.61 -1.58 -20.17
CA ASN A 110 -10.47 -0.73 -21.02
C ASN A 110 -9.88 0.69 -21.20
N ALA A 111 -8.60 0.86 -20.99
CA ALA A 111 -7.92 2.14 -21.04
C ALA A 111 -6.60 2.04 -21.84
N PRO A 112 -6.66 2.02 -23.21
CA PRO A 112 -5.51 1.77 -24.08
C PRO A 112 -4.29 2.67 -23.83
N ALA A 113 -4.49 3.88 -23.31
CA ALA A 113 -3.41 4.79 -22.93
C ALA A 113 -2.51 4.22 -21.81
N TYR A 114 -2.97 3.21 -21.07
CA TYR A 114 -2.24 2.57 -19.97
C TYR A 114 -1.75 1.15 -20.30
N ASN A 115 -1.78 0.73 -21.58
CA ASN A 115 -1.34 -0.60 -22.00
C ASN A 115 0.18 -0.84 -21.84
N HIS A 116 0.96 0.21 -21.58
CA HIS A 116 2.38 0.12 -21.24
C HIS A 116 2.62 -0.38 -19.81
N LEU A 117 1.62 -0.27 -18.92
CA LEU A 117 1.73 -0.76 -17.56
C LEU A 117 1.80 -2.28 -17.51
N LYS A 118 2.52 -2.79 -16.53
CA LYS A 118 2.62 -4.20 -16.18
C LYS A 118 2.14 -4.43 -14.76
N GLU A 119 1.56 -5.59 -14.53
CA GLU A 119 1.24 -6.10 -13.21
C GLU A 119 1.94 -7.44 -13.02
N MET A 120 2.89 -7.49 -12.09
CA MET A 120 3.50 -8.73 -11.65
C MET A 120 2.55 -9.41 -10.67
N VAL A 121 2.09 -10.58 -11.03
CA VAL A 121 1.35 -11.48 -10.14
C VAL A 121 2.33 -12.46 -9.51
N VAL A 122 2.55 -12.33 -8.21
CA VAL A 122 3.32 -13.29 -7.41
C VAL A 122 2.36 -14.31 -6.84
N VAL A 123 2.31 -15.50 -7.41
CA VAL A 123 1.47 -16.61 -6.92
C VAL A 123 2.21 -17.34 -5.81
N HIS A 124 1.71 -17.23 -4.59
CA HIS A 124 2.33 -17.91 -3.45
C HIS A 124 2.02 -19.40 -3.47
N THR A 125 3.06 -20.22 -3.47
CA THR A 125 2.96 -21.69 -3.57
C THR A 125 3.15 -22.36 -2.22
N GLY A 126 2.64 -23.59 -2.06
CA GLY A 126 2.78 -24.35 -0.81
C GLY A 126 1.94 -23.82 0.35
N LEU A 127 0.83 -23.14 0.06
CA LEU A 127 -0.06 -22.59 1.06
C LEU A 127 -0.83 -23.68 1.79
N GLU A 128 -0.92 -23.54 3.12
CA GLU A 128 -1.75 -24.33 4.01
C GLU A 128 -2.22 -23.47 5.19
N LEU A 129 -3.17 -23.96 5.98
CA LEU A 129 -3.61 -23.26 7.18
C LEU A 129 -2.49 -23.18 8.21
N GLY A 130 -2.14 -21.96 8.62
CA GLY A 130 -1.02 -21.67 9.51
C GLY A 130 0.30 -21.44 8.79
N ALA A 131 0.34 -21.53 7.45
CA ALA A 131 1.53 -21.15 6.69
C ALA A 131 1.79 -19.64 6.74
N THR A 132 3.05 -19.27 6.66
CA THR A 132 3.50 -17.86 6.64
C THR A 132 4.10 -17.53 5.29
N ILE A 133 3.54 -16.56 4.59
CA ILE A 133 4.08 -15.97 3.38
C ILE A 133 5.14 -14.94 3.75
N TYR A 134 6.28 -14.99 3.09
CA TYR A 134 7.28 -13.93 3.07
C TYR A 134 7.44 -13.40 1.65
N LEU A 135 7.44 -12.07 1.50
CA LEU A 135 7.71 -11.40 0.23
C LEU A 135 8.51 -10.12 0.48
N ASP A 136 9.60 -9.98 -0.26
CA ASP A 136 10.44 -8.79 -0.30
C ASP A 136 10.64 -8.36 -1.76
N TYR A 137 10.21 -7.15 -2.11
CA TYR A 137 10.41 -6.60 -3.44
C TYR A 137 10.69 -5.11 -3.41
N SER A 138 11.27 -4.60 -4.48
CA SER A 138 11.42 -3.16 -4.71
C SER A 138 11.00 -2.75 -6.11
N ILE A 139 10.48 -1.51 -6.20
CA ILE A 139 10.25 -0.80 -7.45
C ILE A 139 11.18 0.41 -7.44
N VAL A 140 12.06 0.49 -8.42
CA VAL A 140 12.99 1.61 -8.60
C VAL A 140 12.55 2.45 -9.79
N SER A 141 12.17 3.70 -9.54
CA SER A 141 11.88 4.69 -10.57
C SER A 141 13.17 5.35 -11.04
N LYS A 142 13.38 5.43 -12.35
CA LYS A 142 14.56 6.07 -12.96
C LYS A 142 14.68 7.54 -12.56
N ALA A 143 15.90 8.04 -12.47
CA ALA A 143 16.16 9.45 -12.26
C ALA A 143 15.47 10.31 -13.34
N GLY A 144 14.81 11.40 -12.92
CA GLY A 144 14.10 12.32 -13.82
C GLY A 144 12.66 11.90 -14.16
N TYR A 145 12.23 10.68 -13.87
CA TYR A 145 10.82 10.27 -14.05
C TYR A 145 9.89 11.04 -13.11
N LEU A 146 10.23 11.07 -11.83
CA LEU A 146 9.53 11.87 -10.84
C LEU A 146 10.48 12.97 -10.35
N PRO A 147 10.08 14.25 -10.40
CA PRO A 147 10.97 15.37 -10.08
C PRO A 147 11.27 15.47 -8.57
N GLU A 148 10.34 15.06 -7.76
CA GLU A 148 10.40 15.09 -6.30
C GLU A 148 9.76 13.84 -5.72
N LEU A 149 10.13 13.47 -4.50
CA LEU A 149 9.49 12.36 -3.80
C LEU A 149 8.19 12.85 -3.16
N ASP A 150 7.09 12.22 -3.56
CA ASP A 150 5.78 12.39 -2.95
C ASP A 150 5.26 11.04 -2.47
N VAL A 151 4.90 10.96 -1.19
CA VAL A 151 4.40 9.74 -0.57
C VAL A 151 3.03 9.98 0.04
N CYS A 152 2.08 9.14 -0.34
CA CYS A 152 0.81 8.96 0.37
C CYS A 152 0.66 7.46 0.64
N CYS A 153 0.98 7.03 1.86
CA CYS A 153 1.01 5.62 2.24
C CYS A 153 -0.04 5.32 3.33
N PRO A 154 -1.26 4.95 2.94
CA PRO A 154 -2.28 4.50 3.89
C PRO A 154 -1.94 3.09 4.41
N VAL A 155 -2.16 2.88 5.72
CA VAL A 155 -2.12 1.55 6.34
C VAL A 155 -3.50 0.92 6.21
N LYS A 156 -3.72 0.16 5.13
CA LYS A 156 -5.06 -0.31 4.70
C LYS A 156 -5.20 -1.84 4.63
N GLU A 157 -4.54 -2.58 5.47
CA GLU A 157 -4.61 -4.03 5.41
C GLU A 157 -5.94 -4.56 5.96
N LEU A 158 -6.49 -5.61 5.35
CA LEU A 158 -7.75 -6.24 5.77
C LEU A 158 -7.57 -7.14 6.99
N SER A 159 -6.34 -7.49 7.31
CA SER A 159 -5.96 -8.29 8.47
C SER A 159 -5.11 -7.47 9.44
N PRO A 160 -5.08 -7.80 10.73
CA PRO A 160 -4.26 -7.10 11.72
C PRO A 160 -2.78 -7.08 11.33
N VAL A 161 -2.08 -5.99 11.69
CA VAL A 161 -0.65 -5.86 11.48
C VAL A 161 0.02 -5.68 12.84
N LYS A 162 0.81 -6.68 13.29
CA LYS A 162 1.52 -6.62 14.56
C LYS A 162 2.58 -5.54 14.59
N GLU A 163 3.36 -5.43 13.52
CA GLU A 163 4.36 -4.40 13.37
C GLU A 163 4.33 -3.81 11.96
N PHE A 164 3.92 -2.55 11.85
CA PHE A 164 4.03 -1.78 10.62
C PHE A 164 5.20 -0.82 10.72
N ILE A 165 6.17 -0.94 9.81
CA ILE A 165 7.34 -0.06 9.72
C ILE A 165 7.21 0.80 8.47
N PHE A 166 7.14 2.11 8.64
CA PHE A 166 7.31 3.07 7.56
C PHE A 166 8.68 3.72 7.68
N ARG A 167 9.45 3.70 6.59
CA ARG A 167 10.76 4.34 6.52
C ARG A 167 10.82 5.29 5.34
N LEU A 168 11.35 6.47 5.59
CA LEU A 168 11.62 7.49 4.59
C LEU A 168 13.11 7.83 4.63
N ASN A 169 13.81 7.61 3.51
CA ASN A 169 15.22 7.93 3.36
C ASN A 169 15.37 9.04 2.30
N VAL A 170 16.08 10.09 2.64
CA VAL A 170 16.39 11.20 1.71
C VAL A 170 17.86 11.59 1.86
N PRO A 171 18.50 12.20 0.84
CA PRO A 171 19.82 12.79 0.97
C PRO A 171 19.86 13.77 2.15
N ALA A 172 20.94 13.79 2.93
CA ALA A 172 21.03 14.56 4.17
C ALA A 172 20.76 16.06 4.01
N GLY A 173 21.10 16.64 2.84
CA GLY A 173 20.83 18.03 2.48
C GLY A 173 19.44 18.29 1.89
N LYS A 174 18.65 17.25 1.62
CA LYS A 174 17.30 17.42 1.04
C LYS A 174 16.30 17.77 2.13
N SER A 175 15.55 18.84 1.92
CA SER A 175 14.40 19.18 2.78
C SER A 175 13.25 18.20 2.50
N VAL A 176 12.58 17.76 3.56
CA VAL A 176 11.39 16.92 3.45
C VAL A 176 10.36 17.35 4.50
N ARG A 177 9.12 17.46 4.09
CA ARG A 177 7.96 17.64 4.96
C ARG A 177 7.26 16.30 5.08
N TYR A 178 6.83 15.96 6.27
CA TYR A 178 6.13 14.71 6.53
C TYR A 178 5.12 14.87 7.65
N GLU A 179 4.09 14.03 7.61
CA GLU A 179 3.07 13.94 8.66
C GLU A 179 2.53 12.51 8.74
N LEU A 180 2.13 12.10 9.93
CA LEU A 180 1.35 10.89 10.17
C LEU A 180 -0.06 11.31 10.56
N LEU A 181 -1.00 11.16 9.63
CA LEU A 181 -2.40 11.45 9.85
C LEU A 181 -3.08 10.29 10.57
N ASN A 182 -4.06 10.60 11.44
CA ASN A 182 -4.92 9.64 12.13
C ASN A 182 -4.19 8.64 13.05
N ALA A 183 -2.97 8.97 13.46
CA ALA A 183 -2.21 8.24 14.48
C ALA A 183 -1.18 9.17 15.11
N SER A 184 -0.71 8.80 16.30
CA SER A 184 0.31 9.58 17.02
C SER A 184 1.55 8.71 17.24
N ALA A 185 2.48 8.74 16.29
CA ALA A 185 3.81 8.18 16.46
C ALA A 185 4.84 9.19 15.95
N LYS A 186 5.96 9.31 16.66
CA LYS A 186 7.07 10.14 16.22
C LYS A 186 8.12 9.28 15.53
N PRO A 187 8.80 9.79 14.48
CA PRO A 187 9.87 9.03 13.85
C PRO A 187 11.11 8.98 14.74
N VAL A 188 11.81 7.86 14.70
CA VAL A 188 13.23 7.79 15.05
C VAL A 188 13.99 8.34 13.85
N ILE A 189 14.84 9.34 14.10
CA ILE A 189 15.64 9.97 13.04
C ILE A 189 17.07 9.50 13.17
N ALA A 190 17.63 8.98 12.08
CA ALA A 190 19.02 8.59 11.96
C ALA A 190 19.68 9.30 10.78
N GLN A 191 20.98 9.58 10.87
CA GLN A 191 21.75 10.16 9.79
C GLN A 191 23.07 9.40 9.65
N GLY A 192 23.41 9.04 8.41
CA GLY A 192 24.64 8.32 8.10
C GLY A 192 24.78 8.13 6.58
N ASN A 193 26.02 7.97 6.10
CA ASN A 193 26.32 7.71 4.69
C ASN A 193 25.69 8.72 3.72
N GLY A 194 25.63 10.00 4.10
CA GLY A 194 25.04 11.05 3.28
C GLY A 194 23.50 11.03 3.20
N MET A 195 22.85 10.18 3.98
CA MET A 195 21.39 10.02 4.01
C MET A 195 20.83 10.37 5.38
N LYS A 196 19.58 10.83 5.39
CA LYS A 196 18.76 11.04 6.59
C LYS A 196 17.55 10.09 6.50
N SER A 197 17.34 9.31 7.55
CA SER A 197 16.27 8.32 7.66
C SER A 197 15.28 8.72 8.74
N PHE A 198 14.00 8.62 8.44
CA PHE A 198 12.90 8.79 9.36
C PHE A 198 12.15 7.46 9.45
N ILE A 199 12.02 6.91 10.65
CA ILE A 199 11.48 5.57 10.86
C ILE A 199 10.33 5.66 11.86
N TRP A 200 9.13 5.29 11.42
CA TRP A 200 7.97 5.11 12.29
C TRP A 200 7.68 3.62 12.45
N THR A 201 7.30 3.25 13.65
CA THR A 201 6.81 1.90 13.96
C THR A 201 5.45 2.03 14.62
N LEU A 202 4.44 1.44 13.98
CA LEU A 202 3.12 1.26 14.56
C LEU A 202 2.96 -0.20 14.98
N LYS A 203 2.43 -0.43 16.17
CA LYS A 203 2.18 -1.79 16.69
C LYS A 203 0.69 -2.05 16.80
N ASP A 204 0.31 -3.33 16.61
CA ASP A 204 -1.07 -3.81 16.77
C ASP A 204 -2.09 -2.97 16.00
N VAL A 205 -1.77 -2.68 14.72
CA VAL A 205 -2.65 -1.93 13.84
C VAL A 205 -3.88 -2.77 13.51
N ALA A 206 -5.06 -2.24 13.84
CA ALA A 206 -6.32 -2.93 13.61
C ALA A 206 -6.59 -3.13 12.11
N PRO A 207 -7.27 -4.23 11.74
CA PRO A 207 -7.70 -4.46 10.38
C PRO A 207 -8.73 -3.43 9.96
N ARG A 208 -8.81 -3.20 8.65
CA ARG A 208 -9.86 -2.34 8.11
C ARG A 208 -11.16 -3.06 7.97
N PRO A 209 -12.29 -2.40 8.28
CA PRO A 209 -13.59 -2.95 7.96
C PRO A 209 -13.75 -3.05 6.42
N TYR A 210 -14.33 -4.16 5.96
CA TYR A 210 -14.69 -4.38 4.54
C TYR A 210 -15.64 -3.30 3.97
N ALA A 211 -16.43 -2.66 4.83
CA ALA A 211 -17.33 -1.58 4.48
C ALA A 211 -16.60 -0.26 4.19
N TYR A 212 -15.62 -0.32 3.28
CA TYR A 212 -15.14 0.88 2.65
C TYR A 212 -16.22 1.34 1.68
N PRO A 213 -16.66 2.60 1.73
CA PRO A 213 -17.44 3.09 0.62
C PRO A 213 -16.60 2.83 -0.64
N SER A 214 -17.05 1.92 -1.48
CA SER A 214 -16.46 1.65 -2.79
C SER A 214 -16.73 2.86 -3.70
N GLY A 215 -16.37 4.05 -3.19
CA GLY A 215 -16.41 5.30 -3.88
C GLY A 215 -15.38 5.26 -5.00
N ARG A 216 -15.84 5.53 -6.17
CA ARG A 216 -15.07 5.56 -7.40
C ARG A 216 -13.75 6.33 -7.19
N GLY A 217 -12.61 5.60 -7.22
CA GLY A 217 -11.29 6.17 -7.29
C GLY A 217 -10.77 6.82 -5.98
N ASN A 218 -9.94 7.84 -6.12
CA ASN A 218 -9.26 8.54 -5.03
C ASN A 218 -10.20 9.22 -4.00
N LEU A 219 -11.47 9.47 -4.34
CA LEU A 219 -12.45 10.05 -3.42
C LEU A 219 -12.67 9.17 -2.19
N GLY A 220 -12.65 7.84 -2.35
CA GLY A 220 -12.75 6.91 -1.23
C GLY A 220 -11.56 7.01 -0.26
N LEU A 221 -10.34 7.21 -0.78
CA LEU A 221 -9.15 7.40 0.04
C LEU A 221 -9.21 8.74 0.80
N VAL A 222 -9.56 9.83 0.13
CA VAL A 222 -9.68 11.16 0.74
C VAL A 222 -10.72 11.13 1.86
N GLN A 223 -11.88 10.51 1.62
CA GLN A 223 -12.94 10.38 2.63
C GLN A 223 -12.49 9.52 3.82
N ALA A 224 -11.75 8.45 3.57
CA ALA A 224 -11.23 7.60 4.62
C ALA A 224 -10.14 8.27 5.46
N VAL A 225 -9.29 9.07 4.85
CA VAL A 225 -8.32 9.92 5.55
C VAL A 225 -9.07 10.96 6.40
N ALA A 226 -10.04 11.65 5.84
CA ALA A 226 -10.81 12.70 6.51
C ALA A 226 -11.67 12.17 7.67
N SER A 227 -12.16 10.93 7.57
CA SER A 227 -12.96 10.30 8.63
C SER A 227 -12.14 9.72 9.79
N GLY A 228 -10.81 9.79 9.73
CA GLY A 228 -9.94 9.26 10.78
C GLY A 228 -9.84 7.73 10.81
N MET A 229 -10.36 7.05 9.79
CA MET A 229 -10.45 5.58 9.80
C MET A 229 -9.10 4.88 9.71
N MET A 230 -8.01 5.56 9.31
CA MET A 230 -6.73 4.91 9.10
C MET A 230 -5.52 5.81 9.36
N PRO A 231 -4.40 5.24 9.81
CA PRO A 231 -3.12 5.90 9.75
C PRO A 231 -2.71 6.12 8.28
N VAL A 232 -2.24 7.32 7.96
CA VAL A 232 -1.69 7.64 6.64
C VAL A 232 -0.38 8.39 6.79
N PHE A 233 0.70 7.85 6.25
CA PHE A 233 1.96 8.55 6.13
C PHE A 233 1.95 9.41 4.87
N VAL A 234 2.17 10.70 5.02
CA VAL A 234 2.36 11.63 3.92
C VAL A 234 3.73 12.27 4.03
N ALA A 235 4.42 12.38 2.90
CA ALA A 235 5.71 13.05 2.84
C ALA A 235 5.94 13.65 1.46
N SER A 236 6.64 14.79 1.41
CA SER A 236 6.97 15.46 0.16
C SER A 236 8.31 16.18 0.26
N THR A 237 9.09 16.09 -0.79
CA THR A 237 10.34 16.86 -0.95
C THR A 237 10.16 18.12 -1.77
N TRP A 238 8.95 18.40 -2.27
CA TRP A 238 8.64 19.66 -2.93
C TRP A 238 8.91 20.85 -1.99
N PRO A 239 9.55 21.93 -2.46
CA PRO A 239 9.74 23.14 -1.66
C PRO A 239 8.41 23.74 -1.21
N GLY A 240 7.38 23.69 -2.05
CA GLY A 240 6.05 24.22 -1.77
C GLY A 240 4.99 23.69 -2.73
N TYR A 241 3.73 24.00 -2.42
CA TYR A 241 2.59 23.69 -3.29
C TYR A 241 2.69 24.40 -4.65
N THR A 242 3.17 25.64 -4.65
CA THR A 242 3.34 26.44 -5.86
C THR A 242 4.27 25.78 -6.86
N GLU A 243 5.39 25.21 -6.42
CA GLU A 243 6.37 24.53 -7.25
C GLU A 243 5.80 23.26 -7.86
N ALA A 244 5.07 22.47 -7.06
CA ALA A 244 4.37 21.28 -7.54
C ALA A 244 3.32 21.62 -8.60
N VAL A 245 2.50 22.67 -8.38
CA VAL A 245 1.49 23.13 -9.34
C VAL A 245 2.15 23.63 -10.62
N LYS A 246 3.20 24.43 -10.54
CA LYS A 246 3.95 24.90 -11.73
C LYS A 246 4.52 23.74 -12.54
N TYR A 247 5.02 22.69 -11.87
CA TYR A 247 5.50 21.50 -12.56
C TYR A 247 4.35 20.80 -13.30
N LEU A 248 3.22 20.56 -12.64
CA LEU A 248 2.04 19.96 -13.27
C LEU A 248 1.51 20.79 -14.46
N GLN A 249 1.45 22.10 -14.32
CA GLN A 249 1.03 22.99 -15.41
C GLN A 249 1.89 22.83 -16.67
N LYS A 250 3.22 22.61 -16.50
CA LYS A 250 4.12 22.35 -17.64
C LYS A 250 3.81 21.03 -18.33
N GLN A 251 3.37 19.99 -17.59
CA GLN A 251 2.98 18.69 -18.17
C GLN A 251 1.70 18.79 -19.02
N PHE A 252 0.81 19.70 -18.68
CA PHE A 252 -0.44 19.96 -19.41
C PHE A 252 -0.32 21.08 -20.46
N ALA A 253 0.86 21.71 -20.60
CA ALA A 253 1.05 22.76 -21.60
C ALA A 253 0.99 22.14 -23.01
N VAL A 254 0.04 22.62 -23.82
CA VAL A 254 -0.07 22.22 -25.22
C VAL A 254 1.01 22.96 -26.01
N GLY A 255 2.04 22.21 -26.46
CA GLY A 255 3.17 22.80 -27.17
C GLY A 255 2.86 23.24 -28.60
N ASN A 256 1.82 22.67 -29.24
CA ASN A 256 1.41 23.00 -30.60
C ASN A 256 -0.12 22.87 -30.75
N THR A 257 -0.78 23.99 -30.97
CA THR A 257 -2.24 24.09 -31.19
C THR A 257 -2.62 24.08 -32.67
N SER A 258 -1.65 24.12 -33.58
CA SER A 258 -1.91 24.30 -35.03
C SER A 258 -2.83 23.22 -35.63
N VAL A 259 -2.75 21.98 -35.19
CA VAL A 259 -3.64 20.90 -35.65
C VAL A 259 -5.08 21.15 -35.18
N VAL A 260 -5.25 21.59 -33.94
CA VAL A 260 -6.58 21.91 -33.37
C VAL A 260 -7.14 23.15 -34.06
N GLU A 261 -6.34 24.21 -34.23
CA GLU A 261 -6.71 25.43 -34.93
C GLU A 261 -7.11 25.17 -36.37
N GLY A 262 -6.35 24.31 -37.10
CA GLY A 262 -6.69 23.86 -38.45
C GLY A 262 -8.04 23.14 -38.50
N LYS A 263 -8.31 22.25 -37.53
CA LYS A 263 -9.58 21.53 -37.48
C LYS A 263 -10.75 22.45 -37.10
N VAL A 264 -10.53 23.37 -36.18
CA VAL A 264 -11.56 24.41 -35.85
C VAL A 264 -11.87 25.26 -37.07
N ALA A 265 -10.87 25.75 -37.81
CA ALA A 265 -11.06 26.50 -39.03
C ALA A 265 -11.86 25.71 -40.09
N GLU A 266 -11.54 24.45 -40.30
CA GLU A 266 -12.30 23.54 -41.20
C GLU A 266 -13.77 23.43 -40.80
N LEU A 267 -14.05 23.24 -39.50
CA LEU A 267 -15.43 23.06 -38.99
C LEU A 267 -16.25 24.33 -38.93
N THR A 268 -15.59 25.51 -38.93
CA THR A 268 -16.28 26.82 -38.83
C THR A 268 -16.41 27.53 -40.17
N GLN A 269 -15.91 26.96 -41.28
CA GLN A 269 -16.03 27.48 -42.64
C GLN A 269 -17.27 26.98 -43.40
N GLY A 270 -18.23 26.34 -42.69
CA GLY A 270 -19.47 25.84 -43.24
C GLY A 270 -20.68 26.74 -43.04
#